data_4df85a9440b0ebe22a49f3ae1759a8aa
#
_entry.id   4df85a9440b0ebe22a49f3ae1759a8aa
#
_cell.length_a   1.000
_cell.length_b   1.000
_cell.length_c   1.000
_cell.angle_alpha   90.00
_cell.angle_beta   90.00
_cell.angle_gamma   90.00
#
_symmetry.space_group_name_H-M   'P 1'
#
loop_
_entity.id
_entity.type
_entity.pdbx_description
1 polymer ?
#
loop_
_entity_poly.entity_id
_entity_poly.type
_entity_poly.pdbx_seq_one_letter_code
_entity_poly.pdbx_strand_id
1 'polypeptide(L)'
;MLQLKEDQGIPRSMLLMMSVIAGLTVANCYYNQPLLELIRHDLNISEGTANLITVLTQVGYAIGLCFIIPMGDLFSRRRIVAVSMTMSAIMATVMAFATNVWMVWGASLVIGASSVIPQIFIPIAGQFSAPENKSRNMGIILSGLLTGILASRVVSGLVGNWLGWRAMFIIAAAVMVVCLAVILCMLPDMKRNFSGSYASLMHSVWHIVATQGRIRLYSIRAAFGFGSMLAIWSCMAFHLAQPPFLAGSDMVGMLGMCGIAGALVASGLGKYVPRIGISRFSLTGAIIQLASWAIAWIWSGSYIGLIVAVILVDIGLQCQQLSNQSGCIQAMPQAANRVNTIFMTTYFIGGSVGTFCAGIGWAHFGWTGVCITGIVFALISFIISLCERRKEC
;
A
#
# COMPACT_ATOMS: atom_id res chain seq x y z
N MET A 1 33.72 -0.42 -7.40
CA MET A 1 32.24 -0.48 -7.18
C MET A 1 31.82 -1.94 -7.18
N LEU A 2 31.05 -2.38 -6.21
CA LEU A 2 30.52 -3.74 -6.13
C LEU A 2 29.63 -3.97 -7.37
N GLN A 3 29.89 -5.00 -8.17
CA GLN A 3 28.99 -5.44 -9.24
C GLN A 3 28.18 -6.63 -8.71
N LEU A 4 26.85 -6.49 -8.67
CA LEU A 4 25.99 -7.63 -8.39
C LEU A 4 25.95 -8.55 -9.63
N LYS A 5 26.14 -9.84 -9.39
CA LYS A 5 25.98 -10.88 -10.41
C LYS A 5 24.75 -11.72 -10.08
N GLU A 6 24.03 -12.14 -11.11
CA GLU A 6 22.81 -12.95 -10.94
C GLU A 6 23.14 -14.25 -10.20
N ASP A 7 22.27 -14.63 -9.28
CA ASP A 7 22.34 -15.87 -8.50
C ASP A 7 23.59 -16.06 -7.61
N GLN A 8 24.43 -15.01 -7.45
CA GLN A 8 25.66 -15.13 -6.64
C GLN A 8 25.54 -14.62 -5.19
N GLY A 9 24.40 -14.02 -4.86
CA GLY A 9 24.13 -13.50 -3.52
C GLY A 9 24.21 -11.99 -3.42
N ILE A 10 23.48 -11.46 -2.43
CA ILE A 10 23.45 -10.03 -2.09
C ILE A 10 24.14 -9.85 -0.72
N PRO A 11 25.05 -8.86 -0.56
CA PRO A 11 25.61 -8.54 0.75
C PRO A 11 24.52 -8.22 1.77
N ARG A 12 24.68 -8.70 3.00
CA ARG A 12 23.71 -8.48 4.09
C ARG A 12 23.46 -6.99 4.35
N SER A 13 24.49 -6.15 4.30
CA SER A 13 24.36 -4.69 4.47
C SER A 13 23.47 -4.06 3.41
N MET A 14 23.60 -4.48 2.15
CA MET A 14 22.76 -4.01 1.06
C MET A 14 21.31 -4.50 1.19
N LEU A 15 21.10 -5.74 1.59
CA LEU A 15 19.77 -6.29 1.83
C LEU A 15 19.05 -5.55 2.95
N LEU A 16 19.75 -5.28 4.08
CA LEU A 16 19.20 -4.51 5.19
C LEU A 16 18.91 -3.06 4.78
N MET A 17 19.82 -2.42 4.04
CA MET A 17 19.63 -1.10 3.48
C MET A 17 18.36 -1.04 2.61
N MET A 18 18.20 -1.99 1.67
CA MET A 18 17.00 -2.06 0.82
C MET A 18 15.73 -2.28 1.66
N SER A 19 15.79 -3.11 2.69
CA SER A 19 14.65 -3.37 3.59
C SER A 19 14.22 -2.13 4.36
N VAL A 20 15.17 -1.41 4.96
CA VAL A 20 14.90 -0.17 5.72
C VAL A 20 14.37 0.92 4.79
N ILE A 21 15.02 1.13 3.65
CA ILE A 21 14.61 2.14 2.68
C ILE A 21 13.25 1.81 2.06
N ALA A 22 12.93 0.53 1.84
CA ALA A 22 11.61 0.11 1.40
C ALA A 22 10.53 0.56 2.40
N GLY A 23 10.77 0.38 3.69
CA GLY A 23 9.87 0.83 4.74
C GLY A 23 9.71 2.36 4.77
N LEU A 24 10.84 3.08 4.76
CA LEU A 24 10.85 4.55 4.83
C LEU A 24 10.20 5.22 3.62
N THR A 25 10.34 4.64 2.42
CA THR A 25 9.74 5.19 1.20
C THR A 25 8.24 4.92 1.10
N VAL A 26 7.79 3.72 1.43
CA VAL A 26 6.34 3.43 1.44
C VAL A 26 5.61 4.18 2.55
N ALA A 27 6.28 4.51 3.65
CA ALA A 27 5.73 5.28 4.76
C ALA A 27 5.15 6.62 4.29
N ASN A 28 5.73 7.26 3.28
CA ASN A 28 5.25 8.52 2.70
C ASN A 28 3.79 8.43 2.20
N CYS A 29 3.33 7.27 1.79
CA CYS A 29 1.95 7.06 1.35
C CYS A 29 0.93 7.04 2.50
N TYR A 30 1.40 6.84 3.74
CA TYR A 30 0.55 6.60 4.89
C TYR A 30 0.65 7.67 5.98
N TYR A 31 1.64 8.57 5.91
CA TYR A 31 1.78 9.68 6.88
C TYR A 31 0.56 10.58 6.95
N ASN A 32 -0.15 10.79 5.84
CA ASN A 32 -1.30 11.66 5.79
C ASN A 32 -2.50 11.15 6.58
N GLN A 33 -2.69 9.84 6.72
CA GLN A 33 -3.91 9.25 7.29
C GLN A 33 -4.23 9.74 8.71
N PRO A 34 -3.31 9.69 9.70
CA PRO A 34 -3.57 10.24 11.02
C PRO A 34 -3.65 11.77 11.04
N LEU A 35 -3.10 12.44 10.04
CA LEU A 35 -2.97 13.91 9.99
C LEU A 35 -4.13 14.60 9.28
N LEU A 36 -5.07 13.87 8.67
CA LEU A 36 -6.13 14.45 7.85
C LEU A 36 -6.95 15.51 8.59
N GLU A 37 -7.26 15.26 9.86
CA GLU A 37 -8.04 16.21 10.67
C GLU A 37 -7.24 17.49 11.00
N LEU A 38 -5.94 17.36 11.29
CA LEU A 38 -5.06 18.49 11.50
C LEU A 38 -4.91 19.34 10.22
N ILE A 39 -4.74 18.69 9.07
CA ILE A 39 -4.64 19.36 7.76
C ILE A 39 -5.96 20.07 7.44
N ARG A 40 -7.09 19.43 7.70
CA ARG A 40 -8.43 19.99 7.49
C ARG A 40 -8.62 21.30 8.27
N HIS A 41 -8.31 21.26 9.55
CA HIS A 41 -8.42 22.43 10.42
C HIS A 41 -7.51 23.58 9.99
N ASP A 42 -6.25 23.28 9.71
CA ASP A 42 -5.24 24.28 9.40
C ASP A 42 -5.48 24.97 8.05
N LEU A 43 -5.96 24.22 7.04
CA LEU A 43 -6.30 24.77 5.72
C LEU A 43 -7.77 25.21 5.59
N ASN A 44 -8.57 25.05 6.64
CA ASN A 44 -10.00 25.38 6.69
C ASN A 44 -10.78 24.76 5.50
N ILE A 45 -10.60 23.47 5.29
CA ILE A 45 -11.24 22.70 4.20
C ILE A 45 -12.24 21.69 4.76
N SER A 46 -13.15 21.19 3.91
CA SER A 46 -14.10 20.14 4.28
C SER A 46 -13.41 18.78 4.46
N GLU A 47 -14.03 17.88 5.24
CA GLU A 47 -13.55 16.50 5.46
C GLU A 47 -13.43 15.73 4.14
N GLY A 48 -14.39 15.88 3.22
CA GLY A 48 -14.33 15.29 1.88
C GLY A 48 -13.14 15.80 1.06
N THR A 49 -12.83 17.11 1.16
CA THR A 49 -11.67 17.71 0.50
C THR A 49 -10.35 17.21 1.11
N ALA A 50 -10.30 17.03 2.42
CA ALA A 50 -9.14 16.45 3.10
C ALA A 50 -8.96 14.95 2.75
N ASN A 51 -10.04 14.18 2.65
CA ASN A 51 -9.98 12.77 2.26
C ASN A 51 -9.36 12.57 0.86
N LEU A 52 -9.54 13.52 -0.06
CA LEU A 52 -8.91 13.48 -1.40
C LEU A 52 -7.37 13.45 -1.33
N ILE A 53 -6.76 13.90 -0.24
CA ILE A 53 -5.30 13.78 -0.02
C ILE A 53 -4.89 12.30 -0.05
N THR A 54 -5.60 11.45 0.68
CA THR A 54 -5.36 10.01 0.69
C THR A 54 -5.69 9.36 -0.65
N VAL A 55 -6.82 9.74 -1.26
CA VAL A 55 -7.20 9.25 -2.60
C VAL A 55 -6.10 9.53 -3.62
N LEU A 56 -5.62 10.78 -3.71
CA LEU A 56 -4.60 11.20 -4.66
C LEU A 56 -3.26 10.52 -4.40
N THR A 57 -2.89 10.29 -3.13
CA THR A 57 -1.69 9.52 -2.80
C THR A 57 -1.79 8.09 -3.32
N GLN A 58 -2.94 7.43 -3.17
CA GLN A 58 -3.17 6.05 -3.66
C GLN A 58 -3.23 6.00 -5.19
N VAL A 59 -3.89 6.97 -5.84
CA VAL A 59 -3.90 7.13 -7.31
C VAL A 59 -2.47 7.33 -7.81
N GLY A 60 -1.70 8.19 -7.17
CA GLY A 60 -0.29 8.41 -7.48
C GLY A 60 0.50 7.11 -7.41
N TYR A 61 0.34 6.34 -6.34
CA TYR A 61 1.02 5.06 -6.19
C TYR A 61 0.63 4.06 -7.30
N ALA A 62 -0.65 3.99 -7.68
CA ALA A 62 -1.11 3.17 -8.81
C ALA A 62 -0.47 3.62 -10.14
N ILE A 63 -0.35 4.93 -10.38
CA ILE A 63 0.36 5.51 -11.54
C ILE A 63 1.84 5.10 -11.51
N GLY A 64 2.49 5.22 -10.35
CA GLY A 64 3.89 4.80 -10.19
C GLY A 64 4.10 3.31 -10.47
N LEU A 65 3.20 2.45 -9.98
CA LEU A 65 3.22 1.01 -10.27
C LEU A 65 3.06 0.73 -11.77
N CYS A 66 2.12 1.41 -12.42
CA CYS A 66 1.81 1.18 -13.83
C CYS A 66 2.94 1.66 -14.76
N PHE A 67 3.53 2.83 -14.45
CA PHE A 67 4.44 3.51 -15.38
C PHE A 67 5.92 3.49 -14.93
N ILE A 68 6.22 3.64 -13.62
CA ILE A 68 7.60 3.73 -13.14
C ILE A 68 8.22 2.34 -12.98
N ILE A 69 7.47 1.36 -12.45
CA ILE A 69 8.01 0.02 -12.21
C ILE A 69 8.48 -0.65 -13.51
N PRO A 70 7.72 -0.66 -14.63
CA PRO A 70 8.19 -1.24 -15.88
C PRO A 70 9.45 -0.54 -16.45
N MET A 71 9.65 0.75 -16.15
CA MET A 71 10.88 1.46 -16.55
C MET A 71 12.14 0.83 -15.95
N GLY A 72 12.01 0.11 -14.80
CA GLY A 72 13.12 -0.60 -14.15
C GLY A 72 13.75 -1.71 -14.98
N ASP A 73 13.06 -2.21 -16.01
CA ASP A 73 13.60 -3.19 -16.95
C ASP A 73 14.38 -2.53 -18.10
N LEU A 74 14.08 -1.25 -18.41
CA LEU A 74 14.68 -0.49 -19.51
C LEU A 74 15.79 0.46 -19.10
N PHE A 75 15.66 1.05 -17.91
CA PHE A 75 16.60 2.03 -17.38
C PHE A 75 17.34 1.50 -16.15
N SER A 76 18.41 2.19 -15.78
CA SER A 76 19.13 1.88 -14.53
C SER A 76 18.21 1.99 -13.33
N ARG A 77 18.01 0.87 -12.61
CA ARG A 77 17.18 0.84 -11.39
C ARG A 77 17.67 1.83 -10.34
N ARG A 78 19.01 2.02 -10.23
CA ARG A 78 19.61 3.03 -9.36
C ARG A 78 19.15 4.44 -9.72
N ARG A 79 19.10 4.80 -11.01
CA ARG A 79 18.63 6.12 -11.46
C ARG A 79 17.15 6.33 -11.17
N ILE A 80 16.31 5.33 -11.43
CA ILE A 80 14.88 5.41 -11.15
C ILE A 80 14.64 5.63 -9.65
N VAL A 81 15.31 4.86 -8.79
CA VAL A 81 15.21 5.01 -7.34
C VAL A 81 15.68 6.40 -6.89
N ALA A 82 16.83 6.88 -7.41
CA ALA A 82 17.34 8.20 -7.07
C ALA A 82 16.38 9.33 -7.49
N VAL A 83 15.85 9.29 -8.71
CA VAL A 83 14.87 10.28 -9.21
C VAL A 83 13.59 10.24 -8.37
N SER A 84 13.09 9.03 -8.07
CA SER A 84 11.88 8.87 -7.23
C SER A 84 12.09 9.44 -5.82
N MET A 85 13.25 9.19 -5.18
CA MET A 85 13.56 9.75 -3.86
C MET A 85 13.71 11.27 -3.89
N THR A 86 14.37 11.81 -4.91
CA THR A 86 14.50 13.26 -5.10
C THR A 86 13.12 13.90 -5.23
N MET A 87 12.24 13.29 -6.03
CA MET A 87 10.88 13.78 -6.23
C MET A 87 10.06 13.70 -4.95
N SER A 88 10.17 12.59 -4.19
CA SER A 88 9.53 12.46 -2.87
C SER A 88 10.02 13.53 -1.88
N ALA A 89 11.33 13.80 -1.83
CA ALA A 89 11.88 14.82 -0.96
C ALA A 89 11.37 16.23 -1.30
N ILE A 90 11.37 16.58 -2.60
CA ILE A 90 10.86 17.88 -3.08
C ILE A 90 9.37 18.01 -2.74
N MET A 91 8.57 17.00 -3.02
CA MET A 91 7.13 17.06 -2.79
C MET A 91 6.77 17.01 -1.30
N ALA A 92 7.52 16.30 -0.47
CA ALA A 92 7.38 16.37 0.98
C ALA A 92 7.69 17.79 1.50
N THR A 93 8.69 18.47 0.94
CA THR A 93 8.97 19.87 1.24
C THR A 93 7.82 20.77 0.79
N VAL A 94 7.28 20.58 -0.43
CA VAL A 94 6.10 21.33 -0.90
C VAL A 94 4.91 21.11 0.03
N MET A 95 4.69 19.87 0.47
CA MET A 95 3.64 19.52 1.43
C MET A 95 3.80 20.27 2.75
N ALA A 96 5.02 20.31 3.30
CA ALA A 96 5.33 20.99 4.57
C ALA A 96 5.05 22.50 4.54
N PHE A 97 5.28 23.14 3.40
CA PHE A 97 5.08 24.58 3.20
C PHE A 97 3.80 24.92 2.44
N ALA A 98 2.90 23.97 2.27
CA ALA A 98 1.64 24.19 1.55
C ALA A 98 0.74 25.19 2.27
N THR A 99 0.25 26.17 1.51
CA THR A 99 -0.67 27.22 1.98
C THR A 99 -2.10 27.04 1.48
N ASN A 100 -2.30 26.12 0.54
CA ASN A 100 -3.61 25.81 -0.05
C ASN A 100 -3.73 24.33 -0.40
N VAL A 101 -4.95 23.88 -0.58
CA VAL A 101 -5.28 22.48 -0.83
C VAL A 101 -4.73 21.96 -2.18
N TRP A 102 -4.62 22.80 -3.18
CA TRP A 102 -4.10 22.41 -4.50
C TRP A 102 -2.63 21.97 -4.45
N MET A 103 -1.82 22.68 -3.63
CA MET A 103 -0.44 22.28 -3.37
C MET A 103 -0.38 20.93 -2.67
N VAL A 104 -1.24 20.71 -1.67
CA VAL A 104 -1.32 19.46 -0.91
C VAL A 104 -1.74 18.30 -1.83
N TRP A 105 -2.74 18.50 -2.68
CA TRP A 105 -3.20 17.49 -3.64
C TRP A 105 -2.14 17.14 -4.68
N GLY A 106 -1.51 18.15 -5.28
CA GLY A 106 -0.43 17.93 -6.25
C GLY A 106 0.76 17.20 -5.63
N ALA A 107 1.19 17.63 -4.45
CA ALA A 107 2.26 16.99 -3.71
C ALA A 107 1.92 15.53 -3.34
N SER A 108 0.70 15.27 -2.88
CA SER A 108 0.22 13.92 -2.51
C SER A 108 0.23 12.96 -3.69
N LEU A 109 -0.23 13.40 -4.87
CA LEU A 109 -0.20 12.60 -6.09
C LEU A 109 1.24 12.19 -6.46
N VAL A 110 2.16 13.13 -6.45
CA VAL A 110 3.55 12.87 -6.84
C VAL A 110 4.31 12.09 -5.76
N ILE A 111 4.06 12.33 -4.47
CA ILE A 111 4.58 11.51 -3.36
C ILE A 111 4.12 10.06 -3.55
N GLY A 112 2.84 9.83 -3.83
CA GLY A 112 2.33 8.50 -4.13
C GLY A 112 3.09 7.84 -5.28
N ALA A 113 3.19 8.51 -6.43
CA ALA A 113 3.84 7.98 -7.61
C ALA A 113 5.33 7.66 -7.40
N SER A 114 6.04 8.47 -6.61
CA SER A 114 7.46 8.31 -6.34
C SER A 114 7.78 7.31 -5.20
N SER A 115 6.78 6.86 -4.44
CA SER A 115 6.97 5.95 -3.29
C SER A 115 6.97 4.46 -3.66
N VAL A 116 6.93 4.10 -4.94
CA VAL A 116 6.87 2.70 -5.43
C VAL A 116 8.20 1.94 -5.35
N ILE A 117 9.22 2.53 -4.75
CA ILE A 117 10.59 2.00 -4.64
C ILE A 117 10.69 0.57 -4.10
N PRO A 118 9.89 0.14 -3.09
CA PRO A 118 9.93 -1.24 -2.61
C PRO A 118 9.64 -2.27 -3.70
N GLN A 119 8.81 -1.92 -4.67
CA GLN A 119 8.47 -2.79 -5.79
C GLN A 119 9.61 -2.94 -6.81
N ILE A 120 10.66 -2.10 -6.72
CA ILE A 120 11.92 -2.25 -7.46
C ILE A 120 12.88 -3.15 -6.68
N PHE A 121 12.92 -3.03 -5.34
CA PHE A 121 13.87 -3.78 -4.52
C PHE A 121 13.53 -5.28 -4.40
N ILE A 122 12.24 -5.62 -4.35
CA ILE A 122 11.81 -7.02 -4.27
C ILE A 122 12.32 -7.85 -5.47
N PRO A 123 12.14 -7.42 -6.75
CA PRO A 123 12.74 -8.09 -7.90
C PRO A 123 14.27 -8.12 -7.89
N ILE A 124 14.94 -7.08 -7.39
CA ILE A 124 16.41 -7.07 -7.23
C ILE A 124 16.82 -8.22 -6.29
N ALA A 125 16.15 -8.36 -5.14
CA ALA A 125 16.43 -9.47 -4.24
C ALA A 125 16.16 -10.84 -4.89
N GLY A 126 15.11 -10.97 -5.67
CA GLY A 126 14.80 -12.21 -6.41
C GLY A 126 15.84 -12.56 -7.48
N GLN A 127 16.39 -11.57 -8.19
CA GLN A 127 17.32 -11.77 -9.30
C GLN A 127 18.76 -12.04 -8.84
N PHE A 128 19.22 -11.32 -7.82
CA PHE A 128 20.64 -11.35 -7.45
C PHE A 128 20.96 -12.21 -6.21
N SER A 129 19.96 -12.69 -5.48
CA SER A 129 20.19 -13.63 -4.35
C SER A 129 20.56 -15.02 -4.86
N ALA A 130 21.40 -15.72 -4.09
CA ALA A 130 21.64 -17.14 -4.32
C ALA A 130 20.32 -17.92 -4.29
N PRO A 131 20.15 -18.96 -5.15
CA PRO A 131 18.89 -19.66 -5.34
C PRO A 131 18.19 -20.11 -4.06
N GLU A 132 18.96 -20.61 -3.09
CA GLU A 132 18.47 -21.08 -1.80
C GLU A 132 17.98 -19.95 -0.87
N ASN A 133 18.42 -18.71 -1.11
CA ASN A 133 18.12 -17.55 -0.27
C ASN A 133 17.11 -16.57 -0.90
N LYS A 134 16.66 -16.78 -2.15
CA LYS A 134 15.76 -15.84 -2.88
C LYS A 134 14.52 -15.49 -2.08
N SER A 135 13.75 -16.50 -1.69
CA SER A 135 12.50 -16.29 -0.93
C SER A 135 12.73 -15.61 0.41
N ARG A 136 13.82 -15.96 1.11
CA ARG A 136 14.18 -15.36 2.39
C ARG A 136 14.53 -13.87 2.22
N ASN A 137 15.34 -13.53 1.23
CA ASN A 137 15.80 -12.16 1.01
C ASN A 137 14.67 -11.24 0.52
N MET A 138 13.79 -11.74 -0.35
CA MET A 138 12.57 -11.04 -0.74
C MET A 138 11.66 -10.81 0.48
N GLY A 139 11.53 -11.81 1.35
CA GLY A 139 10.77 -11.72 2.60
C GLY A 139 11.32 -10.66 3.55
N ILE A 140 12.65 -10.48 3.66
CA ILE A 140 13.27 -9.43 4.47
C ILE A 140 12.88 -8.04 3.97
N ILE A 141 12.89 -7.80 2.65
CA ILE A 141 12.47 -6.51 2.07
C ILE A 141 10.97 -6.27 2.30
N LEU A 142 10.16 -7.31 2.11
CA LEU A 142 8.70 -7.23 2.34
C LEU A 142 8.39 -6.95 3.83
N SER A 143 9.13 -7.54 4.76
CA SER A 143 9.00 -7.25 6.19
C SER A 143 9.34 -5.79 6.50
N GLY A 144 10.40 -5.24 5.89
CA GLY A 144 10.73 -3.82 6.01
C GLY A 144 9.60 -2.91 5.48
N LEU A 145 9.04 -3.24 4.32
CA LEU A 145 7.90 -2.55 3.74
C LEU A 145 6.69 -2.55 4.70
N LEU A 146 6.30 -3.72 5.21
CA LEU A 146 5.16 -3.83 6.12
C LEU A 146 5.40 -3.08 7.43
N THR A 147 6.61 -3.20 7.99
CA THR A 147 6.99 -2.43 9.18
C THR A 147 6.91 -0.93 8.93
N GLY A 148 7.34 -0.46 7.76
CA GLY A 148 7.24 0.95 7.37
C GLY A 148 5.80 1.45 7.29
N ILE A 149 4.89 0.67 6.72
CA ILE A 149 3.46 1.00 6.66
C ILE A 149 2.86 1.14 8.07
N LEU A 150 3.17 0.22 8.95
CA LEU A 150 2.63 0.24 10.32
C LEU A 150 3.26 1.36 11.16
N ALA A 151 4.58 1.47 11.14
CA ALA A 151 5.31 2.50 11.88
C ALA A 151 4.96 3.92 11.41
N SER A 152 4.67 4.10 10.12
CA SER A 152 4.34 5.41 9.56
C SER A 152 3.14 6.06 10.24
N ARG A 153 2.08 5.29 10.50
CA ARG A 153 0.88 5.80 11.16
C ARG A 153 1.16 6.22 12.59
N VAL A 154 1.92 5.41 13.33
CA VAL A 154 2.31 5.73 14.73
C VAL A 154 3.17 6.97 14.77
N VAL A 155 4.24 7.01 13.96
CA VAL A 155 5.17 8.14 13.94
C VAL A 155 4.47 9.42 13.51
N SER A 156 3.69 9.38 12.42
CA SER A 156 3.00 10.58 11.94
C SER A 156 1.91 11.04 12.90
N GLY A 157 1.21 10.13 13.56
CA GLY A 157 0.23 10.47 14.59
C GLY A 157 0.85 11.19 15.78
N LEU A 158 1.95 10.67 16.32
CA LEU A 158 2.68 11.27 17.44
C LEU A 158 3.31 12.62 17.06
N VAL A 159 4.02 12.67 15.91
CA VAL A 159 4.63 13.92 15.42
C VAL A 159 3.55 14.95 15.15
N GLY A 160 2.43 14.56 14.54
CA GLY A 160 1.30 15.45 14.28
C GLY A 160 0.71 16.07 15.54
N ASN A 161 0.55 15.26 16.58
CA ASN A 161 0.01 15.72 17.86
C ASN A 161 0.97 16.70 18.60
N TRP A 162 2.29 16.43 18.55
CA TRP A 162 3.26 17.23 19.31
C TRP A 162 3.81 18.45 18.55
N LEU A 163 4.05 18.31 17.26
CA LEU A 163 4.77 19.29 16.44
C LEU A 163 3.94 19.81 15.26
N GLY A 164 2.72 19.29 15.08
CA GLY A 164 1.87 19.60 13.96
C GLY A 164 2.20 18.81 12.67
N TRP A 165 1.24 18.79 11.75
CA TRP A 165 1.33 17.96 10.53
C TRP A 165 2.47 18.37 9.59
N ARG A 166 2.83 19.66 9.54
CA ARG A 166 3.92 20.18 8.70
C ARG A 166 5.28 19.64 9.10
N ALA A 167 5.53 19.48 10.40
CA ALA A 167 6.77 18.92 10.93
C ALA A 167 7.00 17.49 10.43
N MET A 168 5.93 16.68 10.31
CA MET A 168 6.05 15.34 9.79
C MET A 168 6.59 15.33 8.35
N PHE A 169 6.13 16.24 7.49
CA PHE A 169 6.59 16.31 6.11
C PHE A 169 7.99 16.91 5.96
N ILE A 170 8.43 17.78 6.88
CA ILE A 170 9.84 18.23 6.97
C ILE A 170 10.75 17.03 7.33
N ILE A 171 10.36 16.23 8.32
CA ILE A 171 11.08 15.02 8.71
C ILE A 171 11.11 14.02 7.52
N ALA A 172 9.99 13.81 6.85
CA ALA A 172 9.91 12.95 5.69
C ALA A 172 10.87 13.39 4.56
N ALA A 173 10.91 14.69 4.26
CA ALA A 173 11.84 15.26 3.27
C ALA A 173 13.31 14.99 3.65
N ALA A 174 13.68 15.27 4.91
CA ALA A 174 15.03 15.03 5.40
C ALA A 174 15.41 13.55 5.34
N VAL A 175 14.51 12.65 5.73
CA VAL A 175 14.70 11.19 5.63
C VAL A 175 14.91 10.77 4.17
N MET A 176 14.14 11.30 3.21
CA MET A 176 14.30 10.98 1.80
C MET A 176 15.65 11.46 1.26
N VAL A 177 16.17 12.61 1.67
CA VAL A 177 17.52 13.10 1.31
C VAL A 177 18.60 12.18 1.86
N VAL A 178 18.50 11.74 3.12
CA VAL A 178 19.44 10.77 3.71
C VAL A 178 19.38 9.43 2.96
N CYS A 179 18.18 8.92 2.69
CA CYS A 179 18.00 7.68 1.92
C CYS A 179 18.61 7.79 0.51
N LEU A 180 18.44 8.94 -0.16
CA LEU A 180 19.04 9.22 -1.46
C LEU A 180 20.56 9.13 -1.39
N ALA A 181 21.18 9.78 -0.41
CA ALA A 181 22.64 9.72 -0.22
C ALA A 181 23.13 8.28 0.00
N VAL A 182 22.43 7.50 0.83
CA VAL A 182 22.74 6.08 1.07
C VAL A 182 22.63 5.25 -0.21
N ILE A 183 21.57 5.44 -1.01
CA ILE A 183 21.39 4.74 -2.29
C ILE A 183 22.50 5.08 -3.28
N LEU A 184 22.88 6.36 -3.38
CA LEU A 184 23.96 6.77 -4.27
C LEU A 184 25.33 6.20 -3.87
N CYS A 185 25.53 5.94 -2.57
CA CYS A 185 26.76 5.33 -2.08
C CYS A 185 26.78 3.79 -2.17
N MET A 186 25.65 3.13 -1.89
CA MET A 186 25.62 1.68 -1.67
C MET A 186 25.00 0.87 -2.82
N LEU A 187 24.03 1.42 -3.56
CA LEU A 187 23.34 0.67 -4.61
C LEU A 187 24.18 0.73 -5.91
N PRO A 188 24.70 -0.40 -6.39
CA PRO A 188 25.43 -0.43 -7.65
C PRO A 188 24.50 -0.23 -8.86
N ASP A 189 25.07 0.19 -9.97
CA ASP A 189 24.33 0.20 -11.24
C ASP A 189 24.21 -1.24 -11.76
N MET A 190 23.02 -1.59 -12.23
CA MET A 190 22.68 -2.93 -12.68
C MET A 190 22.41 -2.95 -14.17
N LYS A 191 22.76 -4.06 -14.83
CA LYS A 191 22.48 -4.25 -16.26
C LYS A 191 20.98 -4.22 -16.53
N ARG A 192 20.61 -3.73 -17.70
CA ARG A 192 19.24 -3.69 -18.20
C ARG A 192 18.78 -5.12 -18.53
N ASN A 193 17.53 -5.46 -18.21
CA ASN A 193 16.99 -6.80 -18.41
C ASN A 193 16.18 -6.94 -19.71
N PHE A 194 15.89 -5.82 -20.38
CA PHE A 194 15.03 -5.81 -21.56
C PHE A 194 15.65 -4.95 -22.68
N SER A 195 15.63 -5.47 -23.90
CA SER A 195 16.19 -4.81 -25.10
C SER A 195 15.13 -4.17 -25.99
N GLY A 196 13.85 -4.23 -25.63
CA GLY A 196 12.72 -3.66 -26.38
C GLY A 196 12.45 -2.19 -26.07
N SER A 197 11.42 -1.62 -26.72
CA SER A 197 10.91 -0.29 -26.41
C SER A 197 9.94 -0.29 -25.22
N TYR A 198 9.80 0.86 -24.56
CA TYR A 198 8.81 1.04 -23.49
C TYR A 198 7.37 0.76 -23.98
N ALA A 199 7.04 1.19 -25.20
CA ALA A 199 5.74 0.91 -25.82
C ALA A 199 5.49 -0.59 -25.99
N SER A 200 6.49 -1.38 -26.39
CA SER A 200 6.39 -2.84 -26.51
C SER A 200 6.14 -3.50 -25.15
N LEU A 201 6.80 -3.01 -24.10
CA LEU A 201 6.61 -3.51 -22.74
C LEU A 201 5.17 -3.22 -22.25
N MET A 202 4.70 -1.99 -22.42
CA MET A 202 3.33 -1.60 -22.03
C MET A 202 2.26 -2.34 -22.85
N HIS A 203 2.50 -2.53 -24.15
CA HIS A 203 1.62 -3.36 -24.98
C HIS A 203 1.52 -4.80 -24.46
N SER A 204 2.65 -5.38 -24.02
CA SER A 204 2.66 -6.71 -23.40
C SER A 204 1.85 -6.77 -22.11
N VAL A 205 1.93 -5.75 -21.25
CA VAL A 205 1.12 -5.64 -20.02
C VAL A 205 -0.36 -5.56 -20.37
N TRP A 206 -0.72 -4.70 -21.34
CA TRP A 206 -2.10 -4.55 -21.81
C TRP A 206 -2.66 -5.83 -22.44
N HIS A 207 -1.85 -6.53 -23.23
CA HIS A 207 -2.22 -7.81 -23.82
C HIS A 207 -2.53 -8.87 -22.75
N ILE A 208 -1.76 -8.94 -21.67
CA ILE A 208 -2.04 -9.85 -20.53
C ILE A 208 -3.38 -9.47 -19.89
N VAL A 209 -3.63 -8.19 -19.63
CA VAL A 209 -4.91 -7.73 -19.07
C VAL A 209 -6.07 -8.10 -19.98
N ALA A 210 -5.93 -7.94 -21.30
CA ALA A 210 -7.00 -8.23 -22.26
C ALA A 210 -7.29 -9.74 -22.39
N THR A 211 -6.26 -10.60 -22.36
CA THR A 211 -6.39 -12.02 -22.68
C THR A 211 -6.55 -12.93 -21.46
N GLN A 212 -6.02 -12.56 -20.29
CA GLN A 212 -5.95 -13.42 -19.12
C GLN A 212 -7.08 -13.18 -18.12
N GLY A 213 -8.22 -13.83 -18.29
CA GLY A 213 -9.41 -13.68 -17.43
C GLY A 213 -9.16 -14.00 -15.95
N ARG A 214 -8.33 -15.00 -15.63
CA ARG A 214 -7.99 -15.36 -14.24
C ARG A 214 -7.21 -14.25 -13.54
N ILE A 215 -6.25 -13.61 -14.21
CA ILE A 215 -5.47 -12.51 -13.66
C ILE A 215 -6.39 -11.33 -13.37
N ARG A 216 -7.31 -10.99 -14.27
CA ARG A 216 -8.33 -9.94 -14.01
C ARG A 216 -9.19 -10.26 -12.80
N LEU A 217 -9.69 -11.48 -12.70
CA LEU A 217 -10.57 -11.90 -11.60
C LEU A 217 -9.86 -11.78 -10.25
N TYR A 218 -8.65 -12.31 -10.12
CA TYR A 218 -7.87 -12.24 -8.88
C TYR A 218 -7.51 -10.80 -8.52
N SER A 219 -7.10 -9.99 -9.50
CA SER A 219 -6.74 -8.58 -9.28
C SER A 219 -7.95 -7.74 -8.85
N ILE A 220 -9.11 -7.88 -9.51
CA ILE A 220 -10.33 -7.16 -9.19
C ILE A 220 -10.86 -7.57 -7.81
N ARG A 221 -10.86 -8.85 -7.51
CA ARG A 221 -11.29 -9.36 -6.20
C ARG A 221 -10.46 -8.78 -5.06
N ALA A 222 -9.13 -8.78 -5.19
CA ALA A 222 -8.22 -8.20 -4.22
C ALA A 222 -8.36 -6.67 -4.14
N ALA A 223 -8.65 -5.99 -5.25
CA ALA A 223 -8.90 -4.56 -5.31
C ALA A 223 -10.09 -4.15 -4.45
N PHE A 224 -11.19 -4.88 -4.50
CA PHE A 224 -12.32 -4.66 -3.61
C PHE A 224 -11.99 -4.93 -2.14
N GLY A 225 -11.24 -5.99 -1.83
CA GLY A 225 -10.76 -6.25 -0.48
C GLY A 225 -9.91 -5.10 0.07
N PHE A 226 -9.01 -4.54 -0.73
CA PHE A 226 -8.16 -3.41 -0.34
C PHE A 226 -8.95 -2.11 -0.22
N GLY A 227 -9.88 -1.85 -1.14
CA GLY A 227 -10.79 -0.72 -1.04
C GLY A 227 -11.64 -0.75 0.23
N SER A 228 -12.12 -1.93 0.63
CA SER A 228 -12.80 -2.15 1.91
C SER A 228 -11.92 -1.76 3.10
N MET A 229 -10.66 -2.21 3.14
CA MET A 229 -9.74 -1.88 4.24
C MET A 229 -9.36 -0.39 4.24
N LEU A 230 -9.08 0.20 3.08
CA LEU A 230 -8.72 1.62 3.04
C LEU A 230 -9.89 2.55 3.41
N ALA A 231 -11.14 2.11 3.24
CA ALA A 231 -12.31 2.87 3.67
C ALA A 231 -12.26 3.18 5.17
N ILE A 232 -11.89 2.21 6.04
CA ILE A 232 -11.80 2.45 7.49
C ILE A 232 -10.69 3.45 7.82
N TRP A 233 -9.51 3.31 7.21
CA TRP A 233 -8.35 4.15 7.51
C TRP A 233 -8.48 5.59 6.99
N SER A 234 -9.20 5.79 5.90
CA SER A 234 -9.36 7.12 5.29
C SER A 234 -10.22 8.08 6.12
N CYS A 235 -11.16 7.55 6.91
CA CYS A 235 -12.07 8.35 7.72
C CYS A 235 -11.85 8.18 9.25
N MET A 236 -10.90 7.33 9.65
CA MET A 236 -10.62 7.05 11.06
C MET A 236 -10.25 8.33 11.85
N ALA A 237 -9.45 9.23 11.25
CA ALA A 237 -9.05 10.48 11.89
C ALA A 237 -10.26 11.38 12.17
N PHE A 238 -11.21 11.48 11.24
CA PHE A 238 -12.43 12.25 11.40
C PHE A 238 -13.36 11.62 12.45
N HIS A 239 -13.46 10.29 12.46
CA HIS A 239 -14.31 9.57 13.40
C HIS A 239 -13.80 9.72 14.85
N LEU A 240 -12.50 9.59 15.08
CA LEU A 240 -11.90 9.74 16.39
C LEU A 240 -11.86 11.19 16.89
N ALA A 241 -11.89 12.17 16.00
CA ALA A 241 -11.98 13.60 16.37
C ALA A 241 -13.37 13.98 16.92
N GLN A 242 -14.42 13.16 16.67
CA GLN A 242 -15.79 13.41 17.11
C GLN A 242 -16.11 12.71 18.45
N PRO A 243 -17.17 13.15 19.17
CA PRO A 243 -17.66 12.42 20.34
C PRO A 243 -18.04 10.98 19.99
N PRO A 244 -17.81 10.01 20.86
CA PRO A 244 -17.40 10.15 22.26
C PRO A 244 -15.87 10.25 22.49
N PHE A 245 -15.04 10.15 21.43
CA PHE A 245 -13.60 9.99 21.55
C PHE A 245 -12.84 11.31 21.78
N LEU A 246 -13.14 12.33 20.99
CA LEU A 246 -12.45 13.65 21.01
C LEU A 246 -10.91 13.51 21.01
N ALA A 247 -10.40 12.54 20.23
CA ALA A 247 -9.02 12.09 20.26
C ALA A 247 -8.17 12.79 19.18
N GLY A 248 -6.90 12.99 19.49
CA GLY A 248 -5.92 13.54 18.56
C GLY A 248 -5.37 12.52 17.55
N SER A 249 -4.47 13.00 16.70
CA SER A 249 -3.81 12.19 15.66
C SER A 249 -2.96 11.04 16.24
N ASP A 250 -2.46 11.18 17.46
CA ASP A 250 -1.71 10.16 18.20
C ASP A 250 -2.53 8.89 18.41
N MET A 251 -3.82 9.02 18.81
CA MET A 251 -4.70 7.87 18.97
C MET A 251 -5.00 7.16 17.66
N VAL A 252 -5.16 7.91 16.56
CA VAL A 252 -5.27 7.32 15.20
C VAL A 252 -4.00 6.54 14.86
N GLY A 253 -2.84 7.11 15.16
CA GLY A 253 -1.54 6.47 14.97
C GLY A 253 -1.40 5.19 15.80
N MET A 254 -1.80 5.22 17.08
CA MET A 254 -1.75 4.06 17.98
C MET A 254 -2.64 2.91 17.51
N LEU A 255 -3.82 3.19 16.94
CA LEU A 255 -4.63 2.15 16.27
C LEU A 255 -3.88 1.48 15.11
N GLY A 256 -2.94 2.19 14.47
CA GLY A 256 -2.05 1.62 13.45
C GLY A 256 -1.21 0.45 13.96
N MET A 257 -0.88 0.41 15.26
CA MET A 257 -0.19 -0.74 15.88
C MET A 257 -1.01 -2.03 15.83
N CYS A 258 -2.33 -1.93 15.83
CA CYS A 258 -3.22 -3.09 15.72
C CYS A 258 -3.01 -3.84 14.39
N GLY A 259 -2.60 -3.15 13.33
CA GLY A 259 -2.23 -3.75 12.04
C GLY A 259 -1.04 -4.71 12.13
N ILE A 260 -0.18 -4.59 13.17
CA ILE A 260 0.93 -5.52 13.42
C ILE A 260 0.37 -6.93 13.65
N ALA A 261 -0.71 -7.06 14.41
CA ALA A 261 -1.36 -8.34 14.63
C ALA A 261 -1.83 -8.98 13.31
N GLY A 262 -2.43 -8.19 12.41
CA GLY A 262 -2.84 -8.62 11.07
C GLY A 262 -1.65 -9.12 10.24
N ALA A 263 -0.53 -8.39 10.24
CA ALA A 263 0.68 -8.75 9.51
C ALA A 263 1.35 -10.04 10.05
N LEU A 264 1.39 -10.22 11.37
CA LEU A 264 1.93 -11.43 12.01
C LEU A 264 1.07 -12.65 11.68
N VAL A 265 -0.25 -12.53 11.79
CA VAL A 265 -1.20 -13.59 11.42
C VAL A 265 -1.05 -13.94 9.94
N ALA A 266 -0.89 -12.95 9.07
CA ALA A 266 -0.70 -13.15 7.63
C ALA A 266 0.54 -13.98 7.32
N SER A 267 1.67 -13.71 7.98
CA SER A 267 2.92 -14.47 7.78
C SER A 267 2.76 -15.96 8.16
N GLY A 268 1.95 -16.24 9.18
CA GLY A 268 1.58 -17.60 9.59
C GLY A 268 0.58 -18.28 8.65
N LEU A 269 -0.35 -17.51 8.08
CA LEU A 269 -1.43 -18.04 7.23
C LEU A 269 -1.01 -18.33 5.81
N GLY A 270 -0.01 -17.62 5.25
CA GLY A 270 0.43 -17.77 3.85
C GLY A 270 0.79 -19.22 3.46
N LYS A 271 1.37 -19.98 4.41
CA LYS A 271 1.71 -21.40 4.18
C LYS A 271 0.50 -22.33 3.97
N TYR A 272 -0.70 -21.88 4.34
CA TYR A 272 -1.93 -22.66 4.16
C TYR A 272 -2.63 -22.40 2.82
N VAL A 273 -2.28 -21.33 2.11
CA VAL A 273 -2.87 -21.01 0.80
C VAL A 273 -2.81 -22.20 -0.18
N PRO A 274 -1.68 -22.92 -0.35
CA PRO A 274 -1.61 -24.06 -1.26
C PRO A 274 -2.50 -25.26 -0.85
N ARG A 275 -2.76 -25.40 0.46
CA ARG A 275 -3.58 -26.50 1.00
C ARG A 275 -5.08 -26.22 0.94
N ILE A 276 -5.48 -24.98 1.19
CA ILE A 276 -6.90 -24.57 1.28
C ILE A 276 -7.43 -24.20 -0.11
N GLY A 277 -6.55 -23.72 -1.00
CA GLY A 277 -6.89 -23.20 -2.32
C GLY A 277 -7.19 -21.71 -2.33
N ILE A 278 -6.90 -21.06 -3.46
CA ILE A 278 -6.95 -19.59 -3.63
C ILE A 278 -8.35 -19.04 -3.36
N SER A 279 -9.36 -19.67 -3.98
CA SER A 279 -10.76 -19.24 -3.90
C SER A 279 -11.32 -19.33 -2.48
N ARG A 280 -11.08 -20.45 -1.78
CA ARG A 280 -11.55 -20.65 -0.39
C ARG A 280 -10.85 -19.71 0.57
N PHE A 281 -9.55 -19.51 0.41
CA PHE A 281 -8.77 -18.65 1.28
C PHE A 281 -9.18 -17.17 1.12
N SER A 282 -9.42 -16.73 -0.12
CA SER A 282 -9.95 -15.39 -0.40
C SER A 282 -11.38 -15.21 0.15
N LEU A 283 -12.24 -16.23 0.03
CA LEU A 283 -13.59 -16.21 0.59
C LEU A 283 -13.57 -16.05 2.12
N THR A 284 -12.70 -16.79 2.81
CA THR A 284 -12.52 -16.64 4.26
C THR A 284 -12.10 -15.23 4.62
N GLY A 285 -11.18 -14.63 3.86
CA GLY A 285 -10.76 -13.23 4.05
C GLY A 285 -11.92 -12.24 3.90
N ALA A 286 -12.78 -12.44 2.90
CA ALA A 286 -13.95 -11.59 2.69
C ALA A 286 -14.99 -11.72 3.82
N ILE A 287 -15.21 -12.94 4.34
CA ILE A 287 -16.08 -13.17 5.51
C ILE A 287 -15.54 -12.45 6.75
N ILE A 288 -14.24 -12.54 7.00
CA ILE A 288 -13.59 -11.85 8.13
C ILE A 288 -13.75 -10.33 7.98
N GLN A 289 -13.60 -9.77 6.78
CA GLN A 289 -13.83 -8.34 6.54
C GLN A 289 -15.30 -7.94 6.78
N LEU A 290 -16.26 -8.73 6.35
CA LEU A 290 -17.68 -8.47 6.62
C LEU A 290 -17.97 -8.48 8.13
N ALA A 291 -17.43 -9.45 8.88
CA ALA A 291 -17.54 -9.49 10.34
C ALA A 291 -16.88 -8.25 10.99
N SER A 292 -15.71 -7.84 10.50
CA SER A 292 -15.03 -6.61 10.93
C SER A 292 -15.94 -5.38 10.81
N TRP A 293 -16.59 -5.20 9.66
CA TRP A 293 -17.46 -4.06 9.40
C TRP A 293 -18.73 -4.09 10.25
N ALA A 294 -19.29 -5.27 10.53
CA ALA A 294 -20.41 -5.41 11.46
C ALA A 294 -20.00 -4.92 12.87
N ILE A 295 -18.80 -5.30 13.32
CA ILE A 295 -18.26 -4.85 14.62
C ILE A 295 -18.01 -3.34 14.60
N ALA A 296 -17.37 -2.80 13.53
CA ALA A 296 -17.11 -1.38 13.38
C ALA A 296 -18.39 -0.53 13.40
N TRP A 297 -19.50 -1.08 12.92
CA TRP A 297 -20.79 -0.40 12.92
C TRP A 297 -21.49 -0.48 14.28
N ILE A 298 -21.61 -1.69 14.85
CA ILE A 298 -22.34 -1.92 16.11
C ILE A 298 -21.62 -1.27 17.29
N TRP A 299 -20.29 -1.35 17.33
CA TRP A 299 -19.47 -0.82 18.43
C TRP A 299 -18.66 0.40 18.00
N SER A 300 -19.25 1.24 17.17
CA SER A 300 -18.62 2.44 16.60
C SER A 300 -18.14 3.45 17.66
N GLY A 301 -18.77 3.52 18.82
CA GLY A 301 -18.41 4.40 19.94
C GLY A 301 -17.40 3.80 20.93
N SER A 302 -16.81 2.64 20.67
CA SER A 302 -15.89 1.95 21.57
C SER A 302 -14.51 1.78 20.96
N TYR A 303 -13.46 2.17 21.69
CA TYR A 303 -12.07 1.87 21.29
C TYR A 303 -11.83 0.37 21.09
N ILE A 304 -12.38 -0.48 21.96
CA ILE A 304 -12.24 -1.93 21.84
C ILE A 304 -12.89 -2.42 20.56
N GLY A 305 -14.08 -1.91 20.23
CA GLY A 305 -14.76 -2.23 18.98
C GLY A 305 -13.94 -1.86 17.75
N LEU A 306 -13.37 -0.65 17.73
CA LEU A 306 -12.52 -0.19 16.64
C LEU A 306 -11.20 -0.98 16.53
N ILE A 307 -10.57 -1.32 17.66
CA ILE A 307 -9.36 -2.17 17.69
C ILE A 307 -9.65 -3.54 17.08
N VAL A 308 -10.72 -4.21 17.52
CA VAL A 308 -11.09 -5.53 16.99
C VAL A 308 -11.43 -5.44 15.49
N ALA A 309 -12.18 -4.42 15.10
CA ALA A 309 -12.52 -4.19 13.70
C ALA A 309 -11.25 -3.99 12.83
N VAL A 310 -10.31 -3.15 13.25
CA VAL A 310 -9.05 -2.90 12.52
C VAL A 310 -8.23 -4.20 12.39
N ILE A 311 -8.09 -4.97 13.47
CA ILE A 311 -7.36 -6.25 13.42
C ILE A 311 -8.02 -7.21 12.43
N LEU A 312 -9.33 -7.35 12.47
CA LEU A 312 -10.07 -8.27 11.60
C LEU A 312 -10.04 -7.81 10.12
N VAL A 313 -10.20 -6.52 9.85
CA VAL A 313 -10.15 -6.04 8.48
C VAL A 313 -8.78 -6.26 7.84
N ASP A 314 -7.70 -6.07 8.62
CA ASP A 314 -6.34 -6.32 8.16
C ASP A 314 -6.06 -7.81 7.95
N ILE A 315 -6.50 -8.70 8.86
CA ILE A 315 -6.40 -10.16 8.68
C ILE A 315 -7.15 -10.59 7.42
N GLY A 316 -8.38 -10.13 7.26
CA GLY A 316 -9.20 -10.45 6.09
C GLY A 316 -8.57 -9.98 4.79
N LEU A 317 -7.98 -8.78 4.79
CA LEU A 317 -7.23 -8.25 3.65
C LEU A 317 -6.04 -9.13 3.31
N GLN A 318 -5.22 -9.49 4.30
CA GLN A 318 -4.02 -10.29 4.06
C GLN A 318 -4.37 -11.67 3.47
N CYS A 319 -5.45 -12.29 3.94
CA CYS A 319 -5.93 -13.53 3.34
C CYS A 319 -6.26 -13.34 1.86
N GLN A 320 -6.95 -12.28 1.49
CA GLN A 320 -7.30 -11.98 0.11
C GLN A 320 -6.07 -11.60 -0.73
N GLN A 321 -5.19 -10.74 -0.21
CA GLN A 321 -4.01 -10.31 -0.94
C GLN A 321 -3.08 -11.49 -1.26
N LEU A 322 -2.71 -12.28 -0.24
CA LEU A 322 -1.79 -13.41 -0.40
C LEU A 322 -2.32 -14.45 -1.39
N SER A 323 -3.60 -14.84 -1.26
CA SER A 323 -4.20 -15.83 -2.14
C SER A 323 -4.31 -15.35 -3.58
N ASN A 324 -4.82 -14.14 -3.81
CA ASN A 324 -5.02 -13.59 -5.14
C ASN A 324 -3.70 -13.27 -5.85
N GLN A 325 -2.73 -12.69 -5.14
CA GLN A 325 -1.40 -12.41 -5.70
C GLN A 325 -0.68 -13.69 -6.10
N SER A 326 -0.73 -14.72 -5.23
CA SER A 326 -0.20 -16.05 -5.54
C SER A 326 -0.90 -16.67 -6.76
N GLY A 327 -2.22 -16.55 -6.84
CA GLY A 327 -3.00 -17.03 -7.99
C GLY A 327 -2.65 -16.33 -9.30
N CYS A 328 -2.44 -15.03 -9.26
CA CYS A 328 -1.98 -14.27 -10.43
C CYS A 328 -0.61 -14.77 -10.92
N ILE A 329 0.36 -14.93 -10.01
CA ILE A 329 1.71 -15.40 -10.36
C ILE A 329 1.69 -16.84 -10.88
N GLN A 330 0.89 -17.73 -10.26
CA GLN A 330 0.75 -19.12 -10.70
C GLN A 330 0.09 -19.24 -12.08
N ALA A 331 -0.82 -18.31 -12.43
CA ALA A 331 -1.48 -18.30 -13.74
C ALA A 331 -0.51 -18.02 -14.90
N MET A 332 0.58 -17.29 -14.66
CA MET A 332 1.58 -16.94 -15.68
C MET A 332 2.98 -16.74 -15.08
N PRO A 333 3.66 -17.83 -14.64
CA PRO A 333 4.96 -17.74 -13.95
C PRO A 333 6.06 -17.08 -14.79
N GLN A 334 6.04 -17.31 -16.12
CA GLN A 334 7.02 -16.75 -17.07
C GLN A 334 6.94 -15.21 -17.21
N ALA A 335 5.83 -14.59 -16.76
CA ALA A 335 5.62 -13.15 -16.79
C ALA A 335 5.35 -12.58 -15.39
N ALA A 336 5.86 -13.21 -14.34
CA ALA A 336 5.54 -12.92 -12.94
C ALA A 336 5.65 -11.42 -12.58
N ASN A 337 6.69 -10.72 -13.05
CA ASN A 337 6.87 -9.28 -12.79
C ASN A 337 5.75 -8.44 -13.41
N ARG A 338 5.39 -8.71 -14.69
CA ARG A 338 4.31 -8.00 -15.39
C ARG A 338 2.95 -8.29 -14.76
N VAL A 339 2.71 -9.53 -14.40
CA VAL A 339 1.48 -9.96 -13.70
C VAL A 339 1.38 -9.30 -12.33
N ASN A 340 2.48 -9.23 -11.57
CA ASN A 340 2.50 -8.55 -10.29
C ASN A 340 2.26 -7.04 -10.44
N THR A 341 2.79 -6.41 -11.49
CA THR A 341 2.48 -5.00 -11.81
C THR A 341 0.99 -4.80 -12.05
N ILE A 342 0.35 -5.65 -12.85
CA ILE A 342 -1.10 -5.62 -13.12
C ILE A 342 -1.87 -5.78 -11.81
N PHE A 343 -1.53 -6.80 -11.02
CA PHE A 343 -2.18 -7.08 -9.76
C PHE A 343 -2.11 -5.87 -8.81
N MET A 344 -0.90 -5.36 -8.56
CA MET A 344 -0.69 -4.26 -7.62
C MET A 344 -1.29 -2.94 -8.12
N THR A 345 -1.23 -2.64 -9.41
CA THR A 345 -1.89 -1.46 -9.99
C THR A 345 -3.40 -1.52 -9.78
N THR A 346 -4.03 -2.65 -10.12
CA THR A 346 -5.47 -2.86 -9.94
C THR A 346 -5.86 -2.78 -8.45
N TYR A 347 -5.04 -3.36 -7.59
CA TYR A 347 -5.20 -3.35 -6.14
C TYR A 347 -5.24 -1.91 -5.59
N PHE A 348 -4.29 -1.06 -5.97
CA PHE A 348 -4.25 0.35 -5.53
C PHE A 348 -5.33 1.21 -6.18
N ILE A 349 -5.77 0.92 -7.40
CA ILE A 349 -6.97 1.54 -7.99
C ILE A 349 -8.20 1.22 -7.13
N GLY A 350 -8.39 -0.05 -6.73
CA GLY A 350 -9.46 -0.43 -5.82
C GLY A 350 -9.40 0.28 -4.47
N GLY A 351 -8.19 0.42 -3.91
CA GLY A 351 -7.94 1.22 -2.72
C GLY A 351 -8.36 2.68 -2.86
N SER A 352 -7.98 3.31 -3.99
CA SER A 352 -8.35 4.70 -4.30
C SER A 352 -9.86 4.89 -4.38
N VAL A 353 -10.55 3.98 -5.10
CA VAL A 353 -12.02 4.01 -5.25
C VAL A 353 -12.69 3.80 -3.89
N GLY A 354 -12.22 2.83 -3.09
CA GLY A 354 -12.74 2.58 -1.74
C GLY A 354 -12.60 3.79 -0.82
N THR A 355 -11.43 4.42 -0.81
CA THR A 355 -11.17 5.66 -0.07
C THR A 355 -12.08 6.80 -0.52
N PHE A 356 -12.24 6.99 -1.82
CA PHE A 356 -13.10 8.03 -2.39
C PHE A 356 -14.57 7.82 -2.01
N CYS A 357 -15.09 6.59 -2.20
CA CYS A 357 -16.46 6.25 -1.82
C CYS A 357 -16.69 6.40 -0.30
N ALA A 358 -15.71 6.03 0.53
CA ALA A 358 -15.79 6.22 1.97
C ALA A 358 -15.85 7.70 2.36
N GLY A 359 -15.10 8.57 1.67
CA GLY A 359 -15.18 10.02 1.87
C GLY A 359 -16.55 10.60 1.52
N ILE A 360 -17.17 10.14 0.44
CA ILE A 360 -18.55 10.50 0.09
C ILE A 360 -19.53 9.98 1.13
N GLY A 361 -19.37 8.71 1.53
CA GLY A 361 -20.21 8.10 2.58
C GLY A 361 -20.12 8.85 3.90
N TRP A 362 -18.92 9.25 4.28
CA TRP A 362 -18.68 10.08 5.47
C TRP A 362 -19.38 11.43 5.37
N ALA A 363 -19.26 12.13 4.25
CA ALA A 363 -19.84 13.46 4.06
C ALA A 363 -21.37 13.49 4.18
N HIS A 364 -22.05 12.40 3.80
CA HIS A 364 -23.51 12.32 3.83
C HIS A 364 -24.09 11.62 5.05
N PHE A 365 -23.41 10.61 5.58
CA PHE A 365 -23.93 9.70 6.61
C PHE A 365 -22.94 9.46 7.76
N GLY A 366 -21.85 10.23 7.83
CA GLY A 366 -20.83 10.04 8.86
C GLY A 366 -20.23 8.63 8.86
N TRP A 367 -19.93 8.10 10.01
CA TRP A 367 -19.33 6.76 10.16
C TRP A 367 -20.18 5.63 9.57
N THR A 368 -21.53 5.75 9.64
CA THR A 368 -22.44 4.80 9.01
C THR A 368 -22.21 4.67 7.51
N GLY A 369 -21.98 5.80 6.81
CA GLY A 369 -21.67 5.79 5.38
C GLY A 369 -20.35 5.11 5.05
N VAL A 370 -19.35 5.25 5.91
CA VAL A 370 -18.07 4.54 5.79
C VAL A 370 -18.27 3.03 5.96
N CYS A 371 -19.05 2.63 6.96
CA CYS A 371 -19.37 1.21 7.21
C CYS A 371 -20.11 0.59 6.01
N ILE A 372 -21.10 1.28 5.46
CA ILE A 372 -21.82 0.83 4.27
C ILE A 372 -20.86 0.64 3.10
N THR A 373 -19.99 1.61 2.84
CA THR A 373 -18.98 1.52 1.78
C THR A 373 -18.08 0.30 1.97
N GLY A 374 -17.54 0.10 3.17
CA GLY A 374 -16.68 -1.03 3.47
C GLY A 374 -17.39 -2.38 3.33
N ILE A 375 -18.64 -2.48 3.78
CA ILE A 375 -19.49 -3.68 3.62
C ILE A 375 -19.73 -3.97 2.15
N VAL A 376 -20.10 -2.97 1.35
CA VAL A 376 -20.36 -3.14 -0.10
C VAL A 376 -19.12 -3.67 -0.81
N PHE A 377 -17.94 -3.10 -0.54
CA PHE A 377 -16.68 -3.56 -1.12
C PHE A 377 -16.33 -4.99 -0.69
N ALA A 378 -16.46 -5.30 0.60
CA ALA A 378 -16.22 -6.65 1.11
C ALA A 378 -17.22 -7.66 0.52
N LEU A 379 -18.49 -7.27 0.36
CA LEU A 379 -19.54 -8.10 -0.21
C LEU A 379 -19.29 -8.40 -1.70
N ILE A 380 -18.82 -7.43 -2.47
CA ILE A 380 -18.44 -7.66 -3.88
C ILE A 380 -17.30 -8.68 -3.96
N SER A 381 -16.25 -8.53 -3.14
CA SER A 381 -15.15 -9.50 -3.06
C SER A 381 -15.63 -10.89 -2.64
N PHE A 382 -16.57 -10.97 -1.70
CA PHE A 382 -17.22 -12.21 -1.26
C PHE A 382 -17.98 -12.88 -2.41
N ILE A 383 -18.83 -12.13 -3.12
CA ILE A 383 -19.63 -12.65 -4.24
C ILE A 383 -18.71 -13.18 -5.36
N ILE A 384 -17.65 -12.45 -5.72
CA ILE A 384 -16.68 -12.89 -6.73
C ILE A 384 -16.03 -14.22 -6.29
N SER A 385 -15.64 -14.34 -5.02
CA SER A 385 -15.04 -15.56 -4.47
C SER A 385 -16.02 -16.75 -4.48
N LEU A 386 -17.29 -16.51 -4.19
CA LEU A 386 -18.34 -17.52 -4.18
C LEU A 386 -18.66 -18.01 -5.60
N CYS A 387 -18.74 -17.10 -6.57
CA CYS A 387 -19.00 -17.44 -7.96
C CYS A 387 -17.87 -18.27 -8.60
N GLU A 388 -16.60 -17.96 -8.25
CA GLU A 388 -15.46 -18.76 -8.70
C GLU A 388 -15.52 -20.18 -8.15
N ARG A 389 -15.75 -20.31 -6.84
CA ARG A 389 -15.84 -21.63 -6.18
C ARG A 389 -16.89 -22.54 -6.81
N ARG A 390 -18.04 -21.99 -7.23
CA ARG A 390 -19.11 -22.75 -7.92
C ARG A 390 -18.69 -23.27 -9.29
N LYS A 391 -17.67 -22.69 -9.92
CA LYS A 391 -17.13 -23.14 -11.20
C LYS A 391 -16.01 -24.18 -11.05
N GLU A 392 -15.44 -24.30 -9.83
CA GLU A 392 -14.41 -25.29 -9.50
C GLU A 392 -15.00 -26.60 -8.95
N CYS A 393 -16.26 -26.59 -8.50
CA CYS A 393 -17.04 -27.78 -8.10
C CYS A 393 -17.88 -28.30 -9.27
#